data_68ead4449af34d21402371b76077366d
#
_entry.id   68ead4449af34d21402371b76077366d
#
_cell.length_a   1.000
_cell.length_b   1.000
_cell.length_c   1.000
_cell.angle_alpha   90.00
_cell.angle_beta   90.00
_cell.angle_gamma   90.00
#
_symmetry.space_group_name_H-M   'P 1'
#
loop_
_entity.id
_entity.type
_entity.pdbx_description
1 polymer ?
#
loop_
_entity_poly.entity_id
_entity_poly.type
_entity_poly.pdbx_seq_one_letter_code
_entity_poly.pdbx_strand_id
1 'polypeptide(L)'
;KNLKSDDPVVKPVYDTIPIVRLREGEEVELEAIAEIGLGSEHAKWQATTTCGYKYYPRISIEQDKLSDLEEYVEECPRNVLSIDGDELAIGDIEKCSTCRTCQRLSEKDDNAIVVDFEENKYIFNLETDGSLTPVEVLTIACDILSEKADNIINFVNEEE
;
A
#
# COMPACT_ATOMS: atom_id res chain seq x y z
N LYS A 1 6.31 -10.13 -31.46
CA LYS A 1 5.73 -8.92 -32.05
C LYS A 1 5.01 -8.17 -30.94
N ASN A 2 5.19 -6.86 -30.87
CA ASN A 2 4.47 -6.03 -29.92
C ASN A 2 3.07 -5.73 -30.45
N LEU A 3 2.10 -5.64 -29.56
CA LEU A 3 0.78 -5.13 -29.88
C LEU A 3 0.90 -3.68 -30.37
N LYS A 4 0.20 -3.38 -31.45
CA LYS A 4 0.07 -2.02 -31.97
C LYS A 4 -1.40 -1.69 -32.07
N SER A 5 -1.78 -0.51 -31.61
CA SER A 5 -3.11 0.00 -31.78
C SER A 5 -3.23 0.77 -33.09
N ASP A 6 -4.37 0.65 -33.77
CA ASP A 6 -4.71 1.47 -34.92
C ASP A 6 -5.13 2.89 -34.51
N ASP A 7 -5.59 3.05 -33.25
CA ASP A 7 -5.89 4.35 -32.65
C ASP A 7 -4.69 4.86 -31.86
N PRO A 8 -4.13 6.05 -32.19
CA PRO A 8 -2.99 6.61 -31.48
C PRO A 8 -3.29 6.98 -30.02
N VAL A 9 -4.54 7.12 -29.63
CA VAL A 9 -4.97 7.42 -28.26
C VAL A 9 -5.04 6.15 -27.41
N VAL A 10 -5.42 5.02 -28.01
CA VAL A 10 -5.56 3.73 -27.33
C VAL A 10 -4.28 2.93 -27.49
N LYS A 11 -3.59 2.67 -26.42
CA LYS A 11 -2.33 1.92 -26.42
C LYS A 11 -2.23 1.04 -25.16
N PRO A 12 -1.49 -0.09 -25.23
CA PRO A 12 -1.22 -0.90 -24.06
C PRO A 12 -0.49 -0.09 -22.99
N VAL A 13 -0.80 -0.35 -21.72
CA VAL A 13 -0.10 0.26 -20.57
C VAL A 13 1.39 -0.08 -20.60
N TYR A 14 1.71 -1.33 -20.91
CA TYR A 14 3.07 -1.82 -21.09
C TYR A 14 3.21 -2.58 -22.40
N ASP A 15 4.22 -2.29 -23.17
CA ASP A 15 4.53 -2.97 -24.44
C ASP A 15 5.02 -4.41 -24.26
N THR A 16 5.41 -4.77 -23.06
CA THR A 16 6.04 -6.05 -22.71
C THR A 16 5.11 -7.04 -22.03
N ILE A 17 3.79 -6.79 -21.98
CA ILE A 17 2.84 -7.72 -21.38
C ILE A 17 2.83 -9.03 -22.16
N PRO A 18 3.21 -10.17 -21.53
CA PRO A 18 3.17 -11.48 -22.19
C PRO A 18 1.71 -11.95 -22.30
N ILE A 19 1.23 -12.17 -23.53
CA ILE A 19 -0.14 -12.68 -23.77
C ILE A 19 -0.12 -14.20 -23.84
N VAL A 20 0.78 -14.75 -24.66
CA VAL A 20 0.94 -16.20 -24.86
C VAL A 20 2.36 -16.51 -25.31
N ARG A 21 2.84 -17.68 -24.95
CA ARG A 21 4.10 -18.24 -25.43
C ARG A 21 3.84 -19.26 -26.51
N LEU A 22 4.24 -18.96 -27.75
CA LEU A 22 4.05 -19.81 -28.90
C LEU A 22 5.33 -20.61 -29.19
N ARG A 23 5.16 -21.82 -29.70
CA ARG A 23 6.23 -22.65 -30.26
C ARG A 23 6.40 -22.37 -31.76
N GLU A 24 7.43 -22.91 -32.34
CA GLU A 24 7.66 -22.82 -33.78
C GLU A 24 6.50 -23.45 -34.56
N GLY A 25 5.91 -22.70 -35.51
CA GLY A 25 4.77 -23.09 -36.30
C GLY A 25 3.40 -22.87 -35.66
N GLU A 26 3.34 -22.37 -34.43
CA GLU A 26 2.07 -21.97 -33.78
C GLU A 26 1.76 -20.51 -34.06
N GLU A 27 0.51 -20.24 -34.32
CA GLU A 27 -0.03 -18.88 -34.54
C GLU A 27 -1.24 -18.64 -33.62
N VAL A 28 -1.41 -17.41 -33.18
CA VAL A 28 -2.59 -16.95 -32.44
C VAL A 28 -3.16 -15.76 -33.16
N GLU A 29 -4.43 -15.84 -33.52
CA GLU A 29 -5.25 -14.72 -33.96
C GLU A 29 -6.36 -14.52 -32.91
N LEU A 30 -6.53 -13.29 -32.44
CA LEU A 30 -7.53 -12.95 -31.44
C LEU A 30 -8.12 -11.58 -31.72
N GLU A 31 -9.39 -11.45 -31.38
CA GLU A 31 -10.09 -10.18 -31.26
C GLU A 31 -10.40 -9.93 -29.78
N ALA A 32 -10.04 -8.76 -29.27
CA ALA A 32 -10.28 -8.39 -27.89
C ALA A 32 -11.16 -7.14 -27.83
N ILE A 33 -12.31 -7.27 -27.19
CA ILE A 33 -13.24 -6.16 -26.97
C ILE A 33 -13.00 -5.65 -25.55
N ALA A 34 -12.61 -4.36 -25.45
CA ALA A 34 -12.40 -3.69 -24.16
C ALA A 34 -13.72 -3.08 -23.67
N GLU A 35 -14.01 -3.30 -22.41
CA GLU A 35 -15.16 -2.76 -21.70
C GLU A 35 -14.69 -1.98 -20.48
N ILE A 36 -15.39 -0.90 -20.14
CA ILE A 36 -15.17 -0.13 -18.92
C ILE A 36 -16.15 -0.63 -17.87
N GLY A 37 -15.69 -0.77 -16.63
CA GLY A 37 -16.51 -1.18 -15.50
C GLY A 37 -15.98 -0.65 -14.17
N LEU A 38 -16.69 -0.97 -13.10
CA LEU A 38 -16.34 -0.55 -11.75
C LEU A 38 -15.64 -1.68 -10.97
N GLY A 39 -14.61 -1.35 -10.23
CA GLY A 39 -13.91 -2.29 -9.36
C GLY A 39 -14.81 -2.94 -8.30
N SER A 40 -15.94 -2.32 -7.94
CA SER A 40 -16.98 -2.88 -7.06
C SER A 40 -17.79 -4.01 -7.73
N GLU A 41 -17.87 -4.04 -9.04
CA GLU A 41 -18.57 -5.08 -9.80
C GLU A 41 -17.67 -6.28 -10.08
N HIS A 42 -16.42 -6.01 -10.46
CA HIS A 42 -15.44 -7.06 -10.71
C HIS A 42 -14.01 -6.58 -10.52
N ALA A 43 -13.18 -7.41 -9.90
CA ALA A 43 -11.77 -7.11 -9.61
C ALA A 43 -10.93 -6.76 -10.85
N LYS A 44 -11.28 -7.23 -12.05
CA LYS A 44 -10.60 -6.88 -13.31
C LYS A 44 -10.62 -5.39 -13.63
N TRP A 45 -11.54 -4.63 -13.04
CA TRP A 45 -11.69 -3.20 -13.22
C TRP A 45 -11.15 -2.36 -12.06
N GLN A 46 -10.49 -3.00 -11.10
CA GLN A 46 -9.81 -2.26 -10.03
C GLN A 46 -8.61 -1.51 -10.60
N ALA A 47 -8.57 -0.20 -10.33
CA ALA A 47 -7.48 0.67 -10.76
C ALA A 47 -6.19 0.51 -9.92
N THR A 48 -6.25 -0.28 -8.84
CA THR A 48 -5.15 -0.47 -7.91
C THR A 48 -4.87 -1.95 -7.66
N THR A 49 -3.60 -2.30 -7.60
CA THR A 49 -3.13 -3.63 -7.19
C THR A 49 -2.96 -3.70 -5.67
N THR A 50 -2.55 -2.60 -5.07
CA THR A 50 -2.40 -2.43 -3.62
C THR A 50 -3.04 -1.11 -3.21
N CYS A 51 -3.88 -1.16 -2.19
CA CYS A 51 -4.47 0.03 -1.56
C CYS A 51 -4.64 -0.25 -0.07
N GLY A 52 -3.83 0.39 0.76
CA GLY A 52 -3.88 0.17 2.19
C GLY A 52 -3.17 1.25 2.99
N TYR A 53 -3.50 1.32 4.27
CA TYR A 53 -2.84 2.25 5.17
C TYR A 53 -2.46 1.58 6.48
N LYS A 54 -1.51 2.18 7.17
CA LYS A 54 -1.21 1.91 8.57
C LYS A 54 -1.07 3.21 9.34
N TYR A 55 -1.30 3.15 10.64
CA TYR A 55 -0.97 4.29 11.52
C TYR A 55 0.53 4.51 11.53
N TYR A 56 0.93 5.77 11.69
CA TYR A 56 2.34 6.11 11.83
C TYR A 56 2.87 5.55 13.14
N PRO A 57 3.87 4.65 13.13
CA PRO A 57 4.36 4.00 14.33
C PRO A 57 5.07 4.99 15.26
N ARG A 58 4.95 4.76 16.57
CA ARG A 58 5.72 5.41 17.60
C ARG A 58 6.33 4.36 18.51
N ILE A 59 7.63 4.40 18.71
CA ILE A 59 8.37 3.52 19.60
C ILE A 59 8.98 4.36 20.69
N SER A 60 8.70 4.05 21.94
CA SER A 60 9.32 4.67 23.10
C SER A 60 10.26 3.64 23.74
N ILE A 61 11.47 4.04 24.08
CA ILE A 61 12.53 3.17 24.60
C ILE A 61 13.08 3.80 25.90
N GLU A 62 13.07 3.02 26.98
CA GLU A 62 13.75 3.35 28.24
C GLU A 62 15.13 2.67 28.25
N GLN A 63 16.15 3.38 27.79
CA GLN A 63 17.49 2.85 27.54
C GLN A 63 18.13 2.20 28.78
N ASP A 64 17.95 2.84 29.94
CA ASP A 64 18.56 2.41 31.21
C ASP A 64 18.12 1.01 31.68
N LYS A 65 17.01 0.50 31.12
CA LYS A 65 16.45 -0.79 31.49
C LYS A 65 16.87 -1.92 30.58
N LEU A 66 17.39 -1.62 29.38
CA LEU A 66 17.71 -2.63 28.38
C LEU A 66 18.97 -3.42 28.75
N SER A 67 18.90 -4.74 28.66
CA SER A 67 20.00 -5.63 29.03
C SER A 67 20.82 -6.13 27.84
N ASP A 68 20.19 -6.43 26.71
CA ASP A 68 20.83 -7.02 25.55
C ASP A 68 20.32 -6.33 24.26
N LEU A 69 21.06 -5.33 23.80
CA LEU A 69 20.66 -4.53 22.64
C LEU A 69 20.73 -5.31 21.32
N GLU A 70 21.64 -6.27 21.21
CA GLU A 70 21.84 -7.07 20.00
C GLU A 70 20.60 -7.92 19.72
N GLU A 71 20.01 -8.53 20.75
CA GLU A 71 18.80 -9.34 20.62
C GLU A 71 17.62 -8.53 20.06
N TYR A 72 17.44 -7.25 20.47
CA TYR A 72 16.38 -6.40 19.93
C TYR A 72 16.57 -6.06 18.45
N VAL A 73 17.82 -5.91 18.01
CA VAL A 73 18.14 -5.63 16.60
C VAL A 73 17.89 -6.88 15.75
N GLU A 74 18.35 -8.06 16.21
CA GLU A 74 18.21 -9.32 15.49
C GLU A 74 16.75 -9.76 15.35
N GLU A 75 15.97 -9.62 16.41
CA GLU A 75 14.55 -10.02 16.45
C GLU A 75 13.62 -9.06 15.72
N CYS A 76 14.11 -7.90 15.24
CA CYS A 76 13.29 -6.96 14.50
C CYS A 76 13.09 -7.39 13.03
N PRO A 77 11.93 -7.92 12.61
CA PRO A 77 11.74 -8.46 11.26
C PRO A 77 11.78 -7.40 10.16
N ARG A 78 11.78 -6.12 10.53
CA ARG A 78 11.82 -4.99 9.60
C ARG A 78 13.10 -4.18 9.68
N ASN A 79 14.06 -4.61 10.51
CA ASN A 79 15.35 -3.94 10.72
C ASN A 79 15.20 -2.44 11.03
N VAL A 80 14.25 -2.10 11.90
CA VAL A 80 13.98 -0.71 12.31
C VAL A 80 14.89 -0.28 13.46
N LEU A 81 15.37 -1.24 14.24
CA LEU A 81 16.24 -1.01 15.37
C LEU A 81 17.72 -1.18 14.98
N SER A 82 18.57 -0.36 15.54
CA SER A 82 20.02 -0.41 15.39
C SER A 82 20.70 -0.02 16.69
N ILE A 83 21.98 -0.31 16.84
CA ILE A 83 22.78 0.11 18.00
C ILE A 83 23.58 1.35 17.59
N ASP A 84 23.53 2.40 18.41
CA ASP A 84 24.33 3.60 18.29
C ASP A 84 25.06 3.84 19.61
N GLY A 85 26.35 3.50 19.65
CA GLY A 85 27.12 3.47 20.90
C GLY A 85 26.57 2.42 21.87
N ASP A 86 26.12 2.86 23.02
CA ASP A 86 25.55 2.01 24.08
C ASP A 86 24.01 2.10 24.14
N GLU A 87 23.38 2.68 23.13
CA GLU A 87 21.93 2.89 23.09
C GLU A 87 21.26 2.17 21.90
N LEU A 88 20.00 1.77 22.09
CA LEU A 88 19.15 1.24 21.05
C LEU A 88 18.53 2.40 20.25
N ALA A 89 18.93 2.56 19.02
CA ALA A 89 18.46 3.61 18.13
C ALA A 89 17.31 3.11 17.22
N ILE A 90 16.43 4.04 16.88
CA ILE A 90 15.35 3.83 15.91
C ILE A 90 15.80 4.39 14.56
N GLY A 91 15.92 3.55 13.57
CA GLY A 91 16.23 3.95 12.20
C GLY A 91 14.99 4.44 11.44
N ASP A 92 14.69 3.83 10.30
CA ASP A 92 13.52 4.18 9.48
C ASP A 92 12.23 3.67 10.14
N ILE A 93 11.61 4.51 10.96
CA ILE A 93 10.39 4.19 11.70
C ILE A 93 9.22 3.84 10.77
N GLU A 94 9.19 4.37 9.54
CA GLU A 94 8.12 4.11 8.58
C GLU A 94 8.09 2.64 8.14
N LYS A 95 9.22 1.94 8.22
CA LYS A 95 9.29 0.49 7.97
C LYS A 95 8.66 -0.36 9.06
N CYS A 96 8.48 0.16 10.26
CA CYS A 96 7.89 -0.60 11.37
C CYS A 96 6.50 -1.11 11.00
N SER A 97 6.29 -2.42 11.17
CA SER A 97 5.00 -3.08 10.95
C SER A 97 4.12 -3.14 12.20
N THR A 98 4.52 -2.52 13.29
CA THR A 98 3.84 -2.58 14.58
C THR A 98 3.57 -4.02 15.09
N CYS A 99 4.47 -4.94 14.78
CA CYS A 99 4.36 -6.35 15.17
C CYS A 99 4.51 -6.57 16.68
N ARG A 100 5.03 -5.55 17.41
CA ARG A 100 5.27 -5.56 18.86
C ARG A 100 6.22 -6.68 19.35
N THR A 101 7.06 -7.23 18.47
CA THR A 101 8.05 -8.24 18.88
C THR A 101 9.05 -7.65 19.87
N CYS A 102 9.59 -6.47 19.60
CA CYS A 102 10.50 -5.76 20.51
C CYS A 102 9.82 -5.41 21.86
N GLN A 103 8.55 -5.04 21.87
CA GLN A 103 7.80 -4.78 23.10
C GLN A 103 7.64 -6.06 23.94
N ARG A 104 7.27 -7.19 23.33
CA ARG A 104 7.17 -8.47 24.04
C ARG A 104 8.52 -8.94 24.58
N LEU A 105 9.58 -8.76 23.79
CA LEU A 105 10.94 -9.07 24.22
C LEU A 105 11.35 -8.24 25.44
N SER A 106 10.91 -6.98 25.52
CA SER A 106 11.23 -6.08 26.63
C SER A 106 10.46 -6.38 27.94
N GLU A 107 9.58 -7.38 27.96
CA GLU A 107 8.94 -7.82 29.23
C GLU A 107 9.97 -8.28 30.26
N LYS A 108 11.10 -8.87 29.82
CA LYS A 108 12.23 -9.21 30.69
C LYS A 108 12.97 -7.99 31.24
N ASP A 109 12.88 -6.86 30.58
CA ASP A 109 13.53 -5.59 30.89
C ASP A 109 12.50 -4.55 31.40
N ASP A 110 11.54 -5.01 32.18
CA ASP A 110 10.51 -4.17 32.82
C ASP A 110 9.69 -3.33 31.81
N ASN A 111 9.35 -3.93 30.69
CA ASN A 111 8.60 -3.30 29.58
C ASN A 111 9.26 -2.01 29.05
N ALA A 112 10.57 -2.03 28.93
CA ALA A 112 11.38 -0.87 28.50
C ALA A 112 11.01 -0.35 27.11
N ILE A 113 10.34 -1.15 26.26
CA ILE A 113 9.94 -0.73 24.91
C ILE A 113 8.41 -0.75 24.78
N VAL A 114 7.85 0.38 24.37
CA VAL A 114 6.43 0.52 24.08
C VAL A 114 6.25 0.87 22.61
N VAL A 115 5.47 0.05 21.89
CA VAL A 115 5.10 0.27 20.49
C VAL A 115 3.66 0.74 20.42
N ASP A 116 3.47 1.97 19.97
CA ASP A 116 2.20 2.66 19.85
C ASP A 116 2.12 3.33 18.46
N PHE A 117 1.20 4.24 18.25
CA PHE A 117 1.03 5.00 17.03
C PHE A 117 0.74 6.48 17.31
N GLU A 118 1.03 7.33 16.33
CA GLU A 118 0.65 8.73 16.39
C GLU A 118 -0.82 8.89 15.94
N GLU A 119 -1.60 9.63 16.72
CA GLU A 119 -2.97 9.95 16.35
C GLU A 119 -3.01 10.85 15.10
N ASN A 120 -3.96 10.59 14.22
CA ASN A 120 -4.21 11.36 12.99
C ASN A 120 -3.03 11.40 11.99
N LYS A 121 -2.06 10.48 12.13
CA LYS A 121 -0.95 10.34 11.18
C LYS A 121 -0.92 8.93 10.61
N TYR A 122 -0.90 8.84 9.28
CA TYR A 122 -1.02 7.58 8.55
C TYR A 122 0.06 7.47 7.49
N ILE A 123 0.47 6.24 7.21
CA ILE A 123 1.25 5.89 6.03
C ILE A 123 0.31 5.16 5.08
N PHE A 124 0.06 5.76 3.92
CA PHE A 124 -0.83 5.21 2.91
C PHE A 124 -0.01 4.66 1.74
N ASN A 125 -0.23 3.39 1.39
CA ASN A 125 0.44 2.73 0.28
C ASN A 125 -0.57 2.49 -0.84
N LEU A 126 -0.26 3.02 -2.01
CA LEU A 126 -1.07 2.90 -3.20
C LEU A 126 -0.19 2.46 -4.38
N GLU A 127 -0.54 1.33 -4.99
CA GLU A 127 0.05 0.86 -6.24
C GLU A 127 -1.05 0.72 -7.28
N THR A 128 -0.82 1.27 -8.46
CA THR A 128 -1.77 1.21 -9.58
C THR A 128 -1.36 0.13 -10.57
N ASP A 129 -2.29 -0.31 -11.40
CA ASP A 129 -2.03 -1.22 -12.54
C ASP A 129 -1.33 -0.51 -13.72
N GLY A 130 -1.13 0.82 -13.61
CA GLY A 130 -0.50 1.66 -14.62
C GLY A 130 -1.48 2.31 -15.60
N SER A 131 -2.77 2.01 -15.52
CA SER A 131 -3.81 2.68 -16.34
C SER A 131 -4.02 4.13 -15.91
N LEU A 132 -3.94 4.39 -14.61
CA LEU A 132 -4.00 5.70 -13.98
C LEU A 132 -2.77 5.90 -13.08
N THR A 133 -2.35 7.13 -12.95
CA THR A 133 -1.31 7.47 -11.97
C THR A 133 -1.88 7.43 -10.55
N PRO A 134 -1.06 7.21 -9.50
CA PRO A 134 -1.54 7.21 -8.12
C PRO A 134 -2.27 8.50 -7.71
N VAL A 135 -1.84 9.65 -8.23
CA VAL A 135 -2.49 10.94 -7.96
C VAL A 135 -3.87 11.01 -8.61
N GLU A 136 -4.00 10.57 -9.86
CA GLU A 136 -5.29 10.51 -10.54
C GLU A 136 -6.27 9.58 -9.84
N VAL A 137 -5.82 8.41 -9.39
CA VAL A 137 -6.66 7.46 -8.64
C VAL A 137 -7.19 8.10 -7.35
N LEU A 138 -6.34 8.79 -6.58
CA LEU A 138 -6.76 9.46 -5.35
C LEU A 138 -7.73 10.61 -5.65
N THR A 139 -7.47 11.41 -6.67
CA THR A 139 -8.35 12.52 -7.05
C THR A 139 -9.73 12.01 -7.45
N ILE A 140 -9.79 11.02 -8.33
CA ILE A 140 -11.06 10.42 -8.78
C ILE A 140 -11.80 9.77 -7.59
N ALA A 141 -11.08 9.10 -6.69
CA ALA A 141 -11.71 8.52 -5.49
C ALA A 141 -12.34 9.59 -4.58
N CYS A 142 -11.68 10.74 -4.40
CA CYS A 142 -12.25 11.87 -3.67
C CYS A 142 -13.48 12.46 -4.36
N ASP A 143 -13.44 12.60 -5.69
CA ASP A 143 -14.58 13.10 -6.46
C ASP A 143 -15.79 12.16 -6.35
N ILE A 144 -15.57 10.85 -6.44
CA ILE A 144 -16.62 9.83 -6.26
C ILE A 144 -17.23 9.90 -4.86
N LEU A 145 -16.41 10.11 -3.81
CA LEU A 145 -16.92 10.24 -2.44
C LEU A 145 -17.74 11.53 -2.27
N SER A 146 -17.30 12.64 -2.85
CA SER A 146 -18.03 13.91 -2.85
C SER A 146 -19.37 13.78 -3.56
N GLU A 147 -19.40 13.17 -4.74
CA GLU A 147 -20.64 12.92 -5.49
C GLU A 147 -21.63 12.07 -4.69
N LYS A 148 -21.15 11.02 -4.02
CA LYS A 148 -22.00 10.18 -3.15
C LYS A 148 -22.57 10.97 -1.99
N ALA A 149 -21.80 11.86 -1.38
CA ALA A 149 -22.27 12.71 -0.30
C ALA A 149 -23.33 13.71 -0.81
N ASP A 150 -23.10 14.34 -1.95
CA ASP A 150 -24.05 15.26 -2.59
C ASP A 150 -25.36 14.56 -2.95
N ASN A 151 -25.32 13.33 -3.45
CA ASN A 151 -26.50 12.54 -3.75
C ASN A 151 -27.34 12.26 -2.49
N ILE A 152 -26.71 12.00 -1.33
CA ILE A 152 -27.43 11.82 -0.06
C ILE A 152 -28.07 13.15 0.38
N ILE A 153 -27.34 14.24 0.29
CA ILE A 153 -27.86 15.58 0.65
C ILE A 153 -29.07 15.94 -0.22
N ASN A 154 -28.97 15.73 -1.52
CA ASN A 154 -30.05 16.01 -2.46
C ASN A 154 -31.29 15.16 -2.16
N PHE A 155 -31.10 13.88 -1.88
CA PHE A 155 -32.20 12.97 -1.51
C PHE A 155 -32.94 13.46 -0.26
N VAL A 156 -32.21 13.90 0.77
CA VAL A 156 -32.82 14.42 2.01
C VAL A 156 -33.58 15.71 1.75
N ASN A 157 -33.06 16.62 0.90
CA ASN A 157 -33.70 17.90 0.59
C ASN A 157 -34.93 17.76 -0.31
N GLU A 158 -35.05 16.66 -1.08
CA GLU A 158 -36.24 16.41 -1.93
C GLU A 158 -37.42 15.83 -1.15
N GLU A 159 -37.18 15.31 0.06
CA GLU A 159 -38.25 14.78 0.94
C GLU A 159 -38.82 15.84 1.92
N GLU A 160 -38.25 17.04 1.97
CA GLU A 160 -38.83 18.20 2.70
C GLU A 160 -39.72 19.06 1.79
#